data_cd67453c7e51e6b00a77c8b8e87b0170
#
_entry.id   cd67453c7e51e6b00a77c8b8e87b0170
#
_cell.length_a   1.000
_cell.length_b   1.000
_cell.length_c   1.000
_cell.angle_alpha   90.00
_cell.angle_beta   90.00
_cell.angle_gamma   90.00
#
_symmetry.space_group_name_H-M   'P 1'
#
loop_
_entity.id
_entity.type
_entity.pdbx_description
1 polymer ?
#
loop_
_entity_poly.entity_id
_entity_poly.type
_entity_poly.pdbx_seq_one_letter_code
_entity_poly.pdbx_strand_id
1 'polypeptide(L)'
;MEHQPCWYAVYTRPRWEKKIAEQFARRQIEHYCPLQKARHRWSDRVKIVEEPLFRSYVFVHICLHQQQTAVRMVPGVINFVYWNGKPAVIRDEEILTIKRFLRDYTEVKAYPLQPGQKVKVVDGVMMDQEGVVEKIQGKKVYVVLDSIGYALVAEFNSQSLKPLEE
;
A
#
# COMPACT_ATOMS: atom_id res chain seq x y z
N MET A 1 18.56 3.87 -18.01
CA MET A 1 17.88 3.13 -16.95
C MET A 1 16.41 3.47 -16.81
N GLU A 2 15.94 4.35 -17.64
CA GLU A 2 14.53 4.73 -17.72
C GLU A 2 13.67 3.70 -18.46
N HIS A 3 14.26 2.56 -18.82
CA HIS A 3 13.59 1.52 -19.62
C HIS A 3 13.17 0.30 -18.80
N GLN A 4 13.47 0.27 -17.49
CA GLN A 4 13.03 -0.83 -16.64
C GLN A 4 11.69 -0.50 -15.97
N PRO A 5 10.80 -1.49 -15.86
CA PRO A 5 9.55 -1.28 -15.15
C PRO A 5 9.81 -0.95 -13.68
N CYS A 6 9.09 0.04 -13.18
CA CYS A 6 9.11 0.43 -11.77
C CYS A 6 7.69 0.56 -11.26
N TRP A 7 7.54 0.49 -9.96
CA TRP A 7 6.27 0.75 -9.31
C TRP A 7 6.05 2.25 -9.13
N TYR A 8 4.84 2.68 -9.44
CA TYR A 8 4.36 4.05 -9.23
C TYR A 8 2.98 4.00 -8.60
N ALA A 9 2.62 5.06 -7.88
CA ALA A 9 1.27 5.21 -7.38
C ALA A 9 0.50 6.20 -8.25
N VAL A 10 -0.76 5.89 -8.52
CA VAL A 10 -1.66 6.81 -9.21
C VAL A 10 -2.80 7.22 -8.29
N TYR A 11 -3.14 8.50 -8.33
CA TYR A 11 -4.33 9.03 -7.69
C TYR A 11 -5.56 8.69 -8.51
N THR A 12 -6.60 8.27 -7.84
CA THR A 12 -7.87 7.94 -8.46
C THR A 12 -8.99 8.76 -7.86
N ARG A 13 -10.11 8.81 -8.56
CA ARG A 13 -11.35 9.29 -7.96
C ARG A 13 -11.72 8.39 -6.77
N PRO A 14 -12.31 8.95 -5.70
CA PRO A 14 -12.75 8.16 -4.56
C PRO A 14 -13.70 7.04 -4.99
N ARG A 15 -13.50 5.85 -4.45
CA ARG A 15 -14.29 4.64 -4.71
C ARG A 15 -14.13 4.06 -6.12
N TRP A 16 -13.20 4.57 -6.92
CA TRP A 16 -12.93 4.07 -8.27
C TRP A 16 -11.75 3.09 -8.33
N GLU A 17 -11.10 2.82 -7.19
CA GLU A 17 -9.87 2.02 -7.14
C GLU A 17 -10.05 0.65 -7.82
N LYS A 18 -11.11 -0.08 -7.47
CA LYS A 18 -11.39 -1.40 -8.04
C LYS A 18 -11.72 -1.33 -9.53
N LYS A 19 -12.49 -0.33 -9.94
CA LYS A 19 -12.84 -0.12 -11.35
C LYS A 19 -11.62 0.18 -12.20
N ILE A 20 -10.72 0.99 -11.67
CA ILE A 20 -9.47 1.33 -12.34
C ILE A 20 -8.58 0.11 -12.43
N ALA A 21 -8.49 -0.69 -11.37
CA ALA A 21 -7.74 -1.95 -11.38
C ALA A 21 -8.27 -2.90 -12.48
N GLU A 22 -9.59 -3.01 -12.63
CA GLU A 22 -10.19 -3.79 -13.72
C GLU A 22 -9.81 -3.25 -15.10
N GLN A 23 -9.79 -1.94 -15.27
CA GLN A 23 -9.39 -1.30 -16.53
C GLN A 23 -7.90 -1.56 -16.84
N PHE A 24 -7.06 -1.51 -15.82
CA PHE A 24 -5.65 -1.87 -15.99
C PHE A 24 -5.49 -3.33 -16.41
N ALA A 25 -6.24 -4.23 -15.80
CA ALA A 25 -6.21 -5.64 -16.16
C ALA A 25 -6.61 -5.85 -17.63
N ARG A 26 -7.69 -5.21 -18.08
CA ARG A 26 -8.17 -5.29 -19.47
C ARG A 26 -7.16 -4.74 -20.48
N ARG A 27 -6.38 -3.75 -20.07
CA ARG A 27 -5.38 -3.11 -20.92
C ARG A 27 -3.99 -3.72 -20.78
N GLN A 28 -3.88 -4.82 -20.03
CA GLN A 28 -2.62 -5.53 -19.78
C GLN A 28 -1.55 -4.64 -19.13
N ILE A 29 -1.97 -3.73 -18.27
CA ILE A 29 -1.10 -2.92 -17.46
C ILE A 29 -0.93 -3.62 -16.11
N GLU A 30 0.32 -3.97 -15.77
CA GLU A 30 0.61 -4.59 -14.47
C GLU A 30 0.30 -3.60 -13.36
N HIS A 31 -0.50 -4.02 -12.40
CA HIS A 31 -1.01 -3.16 -11.34
C HIS A 31 -1.20 -3.93 -10.05
N TYR A 32 -1.36 -3.18 -8.98
CA TYR A 32 -1.70 -3.74 -7.67
C TYR A 32 -2.66 -2.79 -6.96
N CYS A 33 -3.83 -3.29 -6.63
CA CYS A 33 -4.81 -2.60 -5.81
C CYS A 33 -4.98 -3.40 -4.52
N PRO A 34 -4.21 -3.08 -3.46
CA PRO A 34 -4.29 -3.86 -2.22
C PRO A 34 -5.66 -3.69 -1.58
N LEU A 35 -6.30 -4.81 -1.32
CA LEU A 35 -7.62 -4.88 -0.70
C LEU A 35 -7.51 -5.56 0.65
N GLN A 36 -8.27 -5.08 1.61
CA GLN A 36 -8.40 -5.74 2.90
C GLN A 36 -9.85 -6.08 3.17
N LYS A 37 -10.05 -7.12 3.96
CA LYS A 37 -11.38 -7.51 4.42
C LYS A 37 -11.74 -6.63 5.61
N ALA A 38 -12.85 -5.93 5.50
CA ALA A 38 -13.40 -5.10 6.57
C ALA A 38 -14.79 -5.58 6.94
N ARG A 39 -15.07 -5.58 8.23
CA ARG A 39 -16.39 -5.90 8.74
C ARG A 39 -17.24 -4.65 8.79
N HIS A 40 -18.33 -4.66 8.04
CA HIS A 40 -19.33 -3.60 8.10
C HIS A 40 -20.56 -4.11 8.83
N ARG A 41 -20.93 -3.42 9.91
CA ARG A 41 -22.16 -3.71 10.64
C ARG A 41 -23.32 -2.97 10.00
N TRP A 42 -24.24 -3.76 9.47
CA TRP A 42 -25.54 -3.28 9.06
C TRP A 42 -26.53 -3.52 10.21
N SER A 43 -27.68 -2.88 10.20
CA SER A 43 -28.64 -2.96 11.30
C SER A 43 -29.10 -4.38 11.64
N ASP A 44 -29.01 -5.34 10.72
CA ASP A 44 -29.51 -6.68 10.84
C ASP A 44 -28.45 -7.79 10.63
N ARG A 45 -27.23 -7.42 10.19
CA ARG A 45 -26.18 -8.40 9.88
C ARG A 45 -24.80 -7.78 9.80
N VAL A 46 -23.78 -8.63 9.94
CA VAL A 46 -22.39 -8.26 9.70
C VAL A 46 -21.99 -8.80 8.32
N LYS A 47 -21.50 -7.92 7.45
CA LYS A 47 -21.00 -8.29 6.14
C LYS A 47 -19.52 -8.01 6.03
N ILE A 48 -18.77 -8.98 5.50
CA ILE A 48 -17.33 -8.80 5.21
C ILE A 48 -17.23 -8.27 3.79
N VAL A 49 -16.59 -7.10 3.65
CA VAL A 49 -16.40 -6.42 2.37
C VAL A 49 -14.90 -6.26 2.14
N GLU A 50 -14.45 -6.52 0.92
CA GLU A 50 -13.09 -6.18 0.51
C GLU A 50 -13.04 -4.72 0.08
N GLU A 51 -12.20 -3.93 0.74
CA GLU A 51 -12.05 -2.51 0.45
C GLU A 51 -10.58 -2.14 0.24
N PRO A 52 -10.29 -1.10 -0.55
CA PRO A 52 -8.92 -0.68 -0.77
C PRO A 52 -8.23 -0.28 0.54
N LEU A 53 -7.00 -0.77 0.71
CA LEU A 53 -6.18 -0.40 1.85
C LEU A 53 -5.78 1.08 1.80
N PHE A 54 -5.47 1.57 0.60
CA PHE A 54 -5.14 2.98 0.35
C PHE A 54 -6.27 3.62 -0.44
N ARG A 55 -6.96 4.55 0.18
CA ARG A 55 -8.08 5.24 -0.48
C ARG A 55 -7.54 6.16 -1.57
N SER A 56 -8.14 6.09 -2.75
CA SER A 56 -7.80 6.91 -3.92
C SER A 56 -6.40 6.64 -4.48
N TYR A 57 -5.86 5.43 -4.24
CA TYR A 57 -4.55 5.03 -4.80
C TYR A 57 -4.63 3.64 -5.42
N VAL A 58 -3.99 3.49 -6.57
CA VAL A 58 -3.69 2.19 -7.18
C VAL A 58 -2.24 2.21 -7.62
N PHE A 59 -1.55 1.09 -7.48
CA PHE A 59 -0.15 0.98 -7.89
C PHE A 59 -0.04 0.38 -9.27
N VAL A 60 0.88 0.89 -10.08
CA VAL A 60 1.18 0.36 -11.41
C VAL A 60 2.65 0.03 -11.52
N HIS A 61 2.96 -1.08 -12.19
CA HIS A 61 4.32 -1.51 -12.48
C HIS A 61 4.55 -1.37 -13.97
N ILE A 62 5.18 -0.29 -14.38
CA ILE A 62 5.25 0.11 -15.78
C ILE A 62 6.62 0.65 -16.15
N CYS A 63 6.92 0.58 -17.44
CA CYS A 63 7.97 1.38 -18.04
C CYS A 63 7.38 2.76 -18.33
N LEU A 64 7.81 3.77 -17.60
CA LEU A 64 7.16 5.08 -17.57
C LEU A 64 7.08 5.72 -18.96
N HIS A 65 8.18 5.71 -19.71
CA HIS A 65 8.21 6.30 -21.04
C HIS A 65 7.21 5.69 -22.03
N GLN A 66 6.98 4.39 -21.91
CA GLN A 66 6.12 3.68 -22.86
C GLN A 66 4.66 3.68 -22.45
N GLN A 67 4.39 3.71 -21.15
CA GLN A 67 3.05 3.40 -20.62
C GLN A 67 2.39 4.52 -19.84
N GLN A 68 3.09 5.63 -19.58
CA GLN A 68 2.52 6.71 -18.76
C GLN A 68 1.22 7.28 -19.35
N THR A 69 1.19 7.47 -20.67
CA THR A 69 0.00 8.01 -21.34
C THR A 69 -1.17 7.03 -21.25
N ALA A 70 -0.90 5.75 -21.47
CA ALA A 70 -1.94 4.71 -21.37
C ALA A 70 -2.55 4.67 -19.97
N VAL A 71 -1.73 4.82 -18.94
CA VAL A 71 -2.20 4.87 -17.54
C VAL A 71 -3.08 6.11 -17.32
N ARG A 72 -2.62 7.27 -17.76
CA ARG A 72 -3.37 8.53 -17.58
C ARG A 72 -4.69 8.56 -18.32
N MET A 73 -4.80 7.82 -19.40
CA MET A 73 -6.03 7.77 -20.22
C MET A 73 -7.12 6.88 -19.62
N VAL A 74 -6.82 6.13 -18.58
CA VAL A 74 -7.83 5.30 -17.91
C VAL A 74 -8.83 6.21 -17.19
N PRO A 75 -10.14 6.07 -17.46
CA PRO A 75 -11.15 6.88 -16.77
C PRO A 75 -11.07 6.70 -15.25
N GLY A 76 -11.09 7.80 -14.53
CA GLY A 76 -11.00 7.82 -13.07
C GLY A 76 -9.59 8.00 -12.52
N VAL A 77 -8.57 7.84 -13.35
CA VAL A 77 -7.19 8.19 -12.98
C VAL A 77 -7.06 9.71 -13.03
N ILE A 78 -6.62 10.30 -11.92
CA ILE A 78 -6.41 11.75 -11.83
C ILE A 78 -5.00 12.09 -12.32
N ASN A 79 -3.98 11.49 -11.72
CA ASN A 79 -2.58 11.69 -12.08
C ASN A 79 -1.70 10.69 -11.33
N PHE A 80 -0.43 10.64 -11.68
CA PHE A 80 0.59 9.97 -10.85
C PHE A 80 0.84 10.78 -9.58
N VAL A 81 1.31 10.09 -8.54
CA VAL A 81 1.86 10.76 -7.36
C VAL A 81 3.26 11.25 -7.73
N TYR A 82 3.49 12.55 -7.56
CA TYR A 82 4.76 13.20 -7.91
C TYR A 82 5.61 13.47 -6.69
N TRP A 83 6.92 13.36 -6.88
CA TRP A 83 7.92 13.78 -5.91
C TRP A 83 9.05 14.48 -6.68
N ASN A 84 9.36 15.71 -6.29
CA ASN A 84 10.40 16.53 -6.96
C ASN A 84 10.18 16.65 -8.48
N GLY A 85 8.93 16.87 -8.90
CA GLY A 85 8.60 17.10 -10.31
C GLY A 85 8.56 15.86 -11.19
N LYS A 86 8.72 14.67 -10.60
CA LYS A 86 8.69 13.41 -11.33
C LYS A 86 7.72 12.43 -10.63
N PRO A 87 7.14 11.48 -11.38
CA PRO A 87 6.41 10.41 -10.73
C PRO A 87 7.31 9.68 -9.71
N ALA A 88 6.80 9.56 -8.48
CA ALA A 88 7.56 8.94 -7.40
C ALA A 88 7.71 7.43 -7.63
N VAL A 89 8.95 6.95 -7.62
CA VAL A 89 9.25 5.52 -7.74
C VAL A 89 9.05 4.87 -6.37
N ILE A 90 8.27 3.80 -6.35
CA ILE A 90 8.04 3.01 -5.15
C ILE A 90 8.96 1.80 -5.19
N ARG A 91 9.62 1.52 -4.08
CA ARG A 91 10.54 0.38 -3.99
C ARG A 91 9.78 -0.94 -3.98
N ASP A 92 10.34 -1.95 -4.64
CA ASP A 92 9.75 -3.29 -4.69
C ASP A 92 9.52 -3.86 -3.30
N GLU A 93 10.42 -3.59 -2.36
CA GLU A 93 10.34 -4.05 -0.97
C GLU A 93 9.09 -3.52 -0.27
N GLU A 94 8.67 -2.29 -0.60
CA GLU A 94 7.46 -1.71 -0.02
C GLU A 94 6.20 -2.41 -0.53
N ILE A 95 6.15 -2.74 -1.82
CA ILE A 95 5.04 -3.51 -2.39
C ILE A 95 4.97 -4.91 -1.77
N LEU A 96 6.12 -5.56 -1.63
CA LEU A 96 6.21 -6.88 -0.99
C LEU A 96 5.77 -6.82 0.48
N THR A 97 6.11 -5.74 1.18
CA THR A 97 5.71 -5.52 2.57
C THR A 97 4.20 -5.39 2.70
N ILE A 98 3.55 -4.65 1.79
CA ILE A 98 2.09 -4.54 1.76
C ILE A 98 1.47 -5.92 1.57
N LYS A 99 1.95 -6.70 0.61
CA LYS A 99 1.44 -8.05 0.35
C LYS A 99 1.59 -8.96 1.56
N ARG A 100 2.75 -8.89 2.23
CA ARG A 100 3.02 -9.67 3.43
C ARG A 100 2.09 -9.29 4.58
N PHE A 101 1.87 -8.00 4.82
CA PHE A 101 0.97 -7.53 5.87
C PHE A 101 -0.46 -8.02 5.64
N LEU A 102 -0.94 -7.92 4.41
CA LEU A 102 -2.30 -8.37 4.09
C LEU A 102 -2.46 -9.89 4.15
N ARG A 103 -1.37 -10.64 3.94
CA ARG A 103 -1.36 -12.09 4.07
C ARG A 103 -1.31 -12.55 5.52
N ASP A 104 -0.44 -11.92 6.33
CA ASP A 104 -0.07 -12.43 7.66
C ASP A 104 -0.89 -11.82 8.81
N TYR A 105 -1.49 -10.65 8.59
CA TYR A 105 -2.21 -9.94 9.64
C TYR A 105 -3.65 -9.67 9.24
N THR A 106 -4.51 -9.55 10.25
CA THR A 106 -5.88 -9.06 10.09
C THR A 106 -5.95 -7.60 10.50
N GLU A 107 -6.94 -6.88 9.99
CA GLU A 107 -7.18 -5.48 10.34
C GLU A 107 -5.99 -4.56 10.08
N VAL A 108 -5.39 -4.69 8.89
CA VAL A 108 -4.33 -3.79 8.46
C VAL A 108 -4.93 -2.42 8.12
N LYS A 109 -4.33 -1.36 8.64
CA LYS A 109 -4.73 0.01 8.34
C LYS A 109 -3.54 0.79 7.79
N ALA A 110 -3.82 1.69 6.86
CA ALA A 110 -2.83 2.57 6.26
C ALA A 110 -3.10 4.00 6.72
N TYR A 111 -2.08 4.66 7.23
CA TYR A 111 -2.16 6.05 7.68
C TYR A 111 -1.19 6.90 6.87
N PRO A 112 -1.65 8.03 6.28
CA PRO A 112 -0.75 8.92 5.57
C PRO A 112 0.24 9.57 6.54
N LEU A 113 1.50 9.64 6.11
CA LEU A 113 2.54 10.36 6.87
C LEU A 113 2.47 11.83 6.50
N GLN A 114 2.45 12.70 7.50
CA GLN A 114 2.48 14.13 7.26
C GLN A 114 3.93 14.60 7.07
N PRO A 115 4.17 15.54 6.14
CA PRO A 115 5.51 16.09 5.96
C PRO A 115 6.06 16.65 7.27
N GLY A 116 7.28 16.27 7.63
CA GLY A 116 7.93 16.72 8.85
C GLY A 116 7.52 16.00 10.12
N GLN A 117 6.59 15.06 10.06
CA GLN A 117 6.23 14.23 11.20
C GLN A 117 7.33 13.18 11.40
N LYS A 118 8.16 13.42 12.40
CA LYS A 118 9.06 12.37 12.87
C LYS A 118 8.20 11.33 13.59
N VAL A 119 8.13 10.14 13.04
CA VAL A 119 7.55 9.00 13.75
C VAL A 119 8.42 8.81 15.00
N LYS A 120 7.89 9.19 16.19
CA LYS A 120 8.56 8.88 17.43
C LYS A 120 8.59 7.37 17.57
N VAL A 121 9.77 6.82 17.42
CA VAL A 121 10.03 5.42 17.73
C VAL A 121 10.09 5.32 19.24
N VAL A 122 8.93 5.11 19.89
CA VAL A 122 8.87 4.86 21.33
C VAL A 122 8.80 3.34 21.50
N ASP A 123 9.86 2.78 22.05
CA ASP A 123 9.99 1.39 22.52
C ASP A 123 9.57 0.27 21.55
N GLY A 124 10.51 -0.56 21.19
CA GLY A 124 10.27 -1.77 20.42
C GLY A 124 11.49 -2.23 19.63
N VAL A 125 11.51 -3.48 19.27
CA VAL A 125 12.57 -4.07 18.42
C VAL A 125 12.38 -3.55 16.99
N MET A 126 13.38 -2.83 16.49
CA MET A 126 13.39 -2.42 15.09
C MET A 126 14.01 -3.55 14.26
N MET A 127 13.21 -4.09 13.34
CA MET A 127 13.73 -4.99 12.34
C MET A 127 13.96 -4.21 11.04
N ASP A 128 15.22 -4.02 10.70
CA ASP A 128 15.62 -3.37 9.46
C ASP A 128 15.74 -4.42 8.38
N GLN A 129 14.76 -4.45 7.46
CA GLN A 129 14.84 -5.26 6.26
C GLN A 129 14.91 -4.34 5.05
N GLU A 130 16.12 -4.16 4.52
CA GLU A 130 16.36 -3.50 3.22
C GLU A 130 15.63 -2.16 3.03
N GLY A 131 15.71 -1.26 4.02
CA GLY A 131 15.16 0.07 3.93
C GLY A 131 13.70 0.20 4.34
N VAL A 132 13.07 -0.88 4.77
CA VAL A 132 11.73 -0.86 5.37
C VAL A 132 11.88 -1.00 6.87
N VAL A 133 11.44 0.02 7.60
CA VAL A 133 11.52 0.02 9.07
C VAL A 133 10.26 -0.59 9.64
N GLU A 134 10.40 -1.75 10.28
CA GLU A 134 9.33 -2.40 11.02
C GLU A 134 9.52 -2.21 12.51
N LYS A 135 8.44 -1.93 13.21
CA LYS A 135 8.44 -1.79 14.65
C LYS A 135 7.32 -2.60 15.26
N ILE A 136 7.62 -3.26 16.37
CA ILE A 136 6.63 -3.99 17.16
C ILE A 136 6.43 -3.25 18.46
N GLN A 137 5.20 -2.87 18.76
CA GLN A 137 4.83 -2.22 20.03
C GLN A 137 3.61 -2.92 20.62
N GLY A 138 3.81 -3.67 21.70
CA GLY A 138 2.75 -4.45 22.30
C GLY A 138 2.19 -5.48 21.32
N LYS A 139 0.91 -5.36 21.01
CA LYS A 139 0.22 -6.25 20.04
C LYS A 139 0.18 -5.67 18.63
N LYS A 140 0.85 -4.56 18.37
CA LYS A 140 0.80 -3.86 17.07
C LYS A 140 2.13 -3.93 16.36
N VAL A 141 2.07 -4.14 15.04
CA VAL A 141 3.21 -4.04 14.14
C VAL A 141 3.05 -2.79 13.32
N TYR A 142 4.11 -2.01 13.24
CA TYR A 142 4.16 -0.79 12.44
C TYR A 142 5.25 -0.94 11.38
N VAL A 143 4.95 -0.50 10.17
CA VAL A 143 5.95 -0.37 9.13
C VAL A 143 5.78 0.95 8.41
N VAL A 144 6.89 1.62 8.14
CA VAL A 144 6.90 2.89 7.42
C VAL A 144 7.25 2.63 5.96
N LEU A 145 6.40 3.11 5.07
CA LEU A 145 6.57 3.00 3.63
C LEU A 145 6.92 4.39 3.08
N ASP A 146 8.20 4.73 3.12
CA ASP A 146 8.71 6.08 2.80
C ASP A 146 8.35 6.52 1.38
N SER A 147 8.51 5.64 0.40
CA SER A 147 8.27 5.99 -1.00
C SER A 147 6.80 6.25 -1.29
N ILE A 148 5.91 5.59 -0.53
CA ILE A 148 4.46 5.75 -0.66
C ILE A 148 3.97 6.90 0.21
N GLY A 149 4.67 7.18 1.32
CA GLY A 149 4.27 8.20 2.28
C GLY A 149 3.17 7.74 3.23
N TYR A 150 3.17 6.45 3.58
CA TYR A 150 2.20 5.84 4.49
C TYR A 150 2.89 4.97 5.52
N ALA A 151 2.22 4.80 6.64
CA ALA A 151 2.55 3.77 7.62
C ALA A 151 1.44 2.73 7.65
N LEU A 152 1.83 1.47 7.68
CA LEU A 152 0.89 0.37 7.90
C LEU A 152 0.90 -0.01 9.36
N VAL A 153 -0.27 -0.26 9.91
CA VAL A 153 -0.45 -0.73 11.29
C VAL A 153 -1.32 -1.98 11.24
N ALA A 154 -0.87 -3.03 11.88
CA ALA A 154 -1.62 -4.28 11.99
C ALA A 154 -1.57 -4.77 13.43
N GLU A 155 -2.58 -5.52 13.85
CA GLU A 155 -2.60 -6.15 15.15
C GLU A 155 -2.24 -7.63 15.03
N PHE A 156 -1.42 -8.09 15.94
CA PHE A 156 -1.19 -9.52 16.08
C PHE A 156 -2.37 -10.19 16.74
N ASN A 157 -2.73 -11.33 16.23
CA ASN A 157 -3.45 -12.29 17.05
C ASN A 157 -2.43 -13.04 17.91
N SER A 158 -2.63 -13.09 19.23
CA SER A 158 -1.69 -13.71 20.16
C SER A 158 -1.34 -15.17 19.83
N GLN A 159 -2.17 -15.82 19.02
CA GLN A 159 -1.94 -17.20 18.57
C GLN A 159 -1.01 -17.30 17.35
N SER A 160 -0.74 -16.21 16.66
CA SER A 160 0.12 -16.21 15.48
C SER A 160 1.53 -15.73 15.76
N LEU A 161 1.83 -15.35 16.99
CA LEU A 161 3.17 -14.99 17.43
C LEU A 161 4.00 -16.25 17.61
N LYS A 162 4.75 -16.60 16.58
CA LYS A 162 5.86 -17.53 16.77
C LYS A 162 7.00 -16.74 17.39
N PRO A 163 7.57 -17.18 18.53
CA PRO A 163 8.76 -16.53 19.03
C PRO A 163 9.84 -16.58 17.95
N LEU A 164 10.44 -15.43 17.69
CA LEU A 164 11.63 -15.36 16.88
C LEU A 164 12.69 -16.19 17.60
N GLU A 165 12.96 -17.37 17.10
CA GLU A 165 14.14 -18.10 17.52
C GLU A 165 15.35 -17.30 17.05
N GLU A 166 16.12 -16.84 18.02
CA GLU A 166 17.41 -16.23 17.76
C GLU A 166 18.36 -17.21 17.07
#